data_093e4b18b9baff632ee2bb0c1c2c691a
#
_entry.id   093e4b18b9baff632ee2bb0c1c2c691a
#
_cell.length_a   1.000
_cell.length_b   1.000
_cell.length_c   1.000
_cell.angle_alpha   90.00
_cell.angle_beta   90.00
_cell.angle_gamma   90.00
#
_symmetry.space_group_name_H-M   'P 1'
#
loop_
_entity.id
_entity.type
_entity.pdbx_description
1 polymer ?
#
loop_
_entity_poly.entity_id
_entity_poly.type
_entity_poly.pdbx_seq_one_letter_code
_entity_poly.pdbx_strand_id
1 'polypeptide(L)'
;MREAKGLNNAAASRASIWMKVGACVGGTIIGYTSQFIGRRRAMIGAAFMSACMIPGWILPSGEHALSATGFLIQFFVQGAWGVIPIHLNELSPVAFRSSFPGITYQLGNMISSPSAQIVNALAEKINVKDEGGPSVPAYGPVMAVATAIIAVGIICTSAVGPEKRGRRFEEAAPAGASETIPHKDIETADDVSEKVAAREIETKS
;
A
#
# COMPACT_ATOMS: atom_id res chain seq x y z
N MET A 1 7.36 -2.85 22.39
CA MET A 1 8.30 -3.99 22.42
C MET A 1 9.08 -4.09 23.73
N ARG A 2 9.68 -3.03 24.24
CA ARG A 2 10.43 -3.07 25.50
C ARG A 2 9.56 -3.50 26.67
N GLU A 3 8.52 -2.75 26.93
CA GLU A 3 7.62 -2.95 28.07
C GLU A 3 6.73 -4.18 27.93
N ALA A 4 6.24 -4.43 26.70
CA ALA A 4 5.32 -5.56 26.45
C ALA A 4 5.99 -6.92 26.35
N LYS A 5 7.30 -7.00 26.07
CA LYS A 5 8.02 -8.27 25.82
C LYS A 5 9.35 -8.39 26.61
N GLY A 6 9.66 -7.47 27.51
CA GLY A 6 10.85 -7.52 28.38
C GLY A 6 12.20 -7.53 27.64
N LEU A 7 12.25 -7.06 26.39
CA LEU A 7 13.46 -7.07 25.59
C LEU A 7 14.46 -5.98 25.97
N ASN A 8 15.74 -6.32 26.02
CA ASN A 8 16.81 -5.35 26.15
C ASN A 8 16.81 -4.35 24.99
N ASN A 9 17.30 -3.14 25.23
CA ASN A 9 17.34 -2.05 24.26
C ASN A 9 18.02 -2.44 22.95
N ALA A 10 19.12 -3.18 23.00
CA ALA A 10 19.84 -3.65 21.84
C ALA A 10 19.02 -4.68 21.02
N ALA A 11 18.33 -5.59 21.68
CA ALA A 11 17.47 -6.59 21.05
C ALA A 11 16.25 -5.94 20.36
N ALA A 12 15.62 -4.98 21.03
CA ALA A 12 14.50 -4.24 20.46
C ALA A 12 14.92 -3.41 19.22
N SER A 13 16.12 -2.83 19.24
CA SER A 13 16.68 -2.10 18.10
C SER A 13 16.98 -3.04 16.92
N ARG A 14 17.60 -4.18 17.15
CA ARG A 14 17.86 -5.20 16.11
C ARG A 14 16.56 -5.71 15.48
N ALA A 15 15.58 -6.05 16.29
CA ALA A 15 14.26 -6.45 15.79
C ALA A 15 13.62 -5.36 14.92
N SER A 16 13.72 -4.09 15.33
CA SER A 16 13.20 -2.96 14.56
C SER A 16 13.93 -2.77 13.24
N ILE A 17 15.23 -3.01 13.16
CA ILE A 17 16.00 -2.98 11.91
C ILE A 17 15.48 -4.05 10.94
N TRP A 18 15.31 -5.29 11.39
CA TRP A 18 14.79 -6.37 10.56
C TRP A 18 13.38 -6.09 10.05
N MET A 19 12.52 -5.47 10.87
CA MET A 19 11.21 -5.00 10.43
C MET A 19 11.31 -3.96 9.29
N LYS A 20 12.23 -3.01 9.37
CA LYS A 20 12.44 -2.00 8.31
C LYS A 20 13.01 -2.61 7.03
N VAL A 21 13.90 -3.59 7.15
CA VAL A 21 14.38 -4.37 5.99
C VAL A 21 13.22 -5.12 5.34
N GLY A 22 12.38 -5.79 6.13
CA GLY A 22 11.17 -6.45 5.63
C GLY A 22 10.22 -5.49 4.90
N ALA A 23 10.03 -4.30 5.46
CA ALA A 23 9.23 -3.25 4.84
C ALA A 23 9.75 -2.81 3.46
N CYS A 24 11.05 -2.57 3.36
CA CYS A 24 11.70 -2.16 2.10
C CYS A 24 11.57 -3.26 1.02
N VAL A 25 11.92 -4.48 1.37
CA VAL A 25 11.86 -5.63 0.44
C VAL A 25 10.42 -5.93 0.03
N GLY A 26 9.47 -5.92 0.99
CA GLY A 26 8.06 -6.18 0.73
C GLY A 26 7.41 -5.13 -0.16
N GLY A 27 7.67 -3.84 0.09
CA GLY A 27 7.18 -2.74 -0.73
C GLY A 27 7.62 -2.85 -2.18
N THR A 28 8.90 -3.19 -2.39
CA THR A 28 9.48 -3.35 -3.73
C THR A 28 8.92 -4.58 -4.44
N ILE A 29 8.96 -5.76 -3.81
CA ILE A 29 8.56 -7.03 -4.45
C ILE A 29 7.06 -7.03 -4.74
N ILE A 30 6.22 -6.72 -3.74
CA ILE A 30 4.76 -6.75 -3.91
C ILE A 30 4.31 -5.61 -4.84
N GLY A 31 4.93 -4.43 -4.74
CA GLY A 31 4.69 -3.31 -5.65
C GLY A 31 4.96 -3.70 -7.10
N TYR A 32 6.10 -4.33 -7.37
CA TYR A 32 6.44 -4.83 -8.71
C TYR A 32 5.50 -5.95 -9.17
N THR A 33 5.30 -6.96 -8.33
CA THR A 33 4.43 -8.12 -8.65
C THR A 33 2.98 -7.71 -8.90
N SER A 34 2.52 -6.62 -8.28
CA SER A 34 1.17 -6.09 -8.48
C SER A 34 0.88 -5.68 -9.93
N GLN A 35 1.92 -5.44 -10.75
CA GLN A 35 1.78 -5.15 -12.18
C GLN A 35 1.25 -6.36 -12.95
N PHE A 36 1.60 -7.57 -12.52
CA PHE A 36 1.24 -8.82 -13.18
C PHE A 36 -0.08 -9.40 -12.64
N ILE A 37 -0.24 -9.41 -11.33
CA ILE A 37 -1.39 -10.01 -10.65
C ILE A 37 -2.62 -9.09 -10.67
N GLY A 38 -2.40 -7.77 -10.72
CA GLY A 38 -3.42 -6.74 -10.56
C GLY A 38 -3.31 -6.04 -9.21
N ARG A 39 -3.61 -4.73 -9.21
CA ARG A 39 -3.41 -3.87 -8.04
C ARG A 39 -4.28 -4.31 -6.85
N ARG A 40 -5.57 -4.52 -7.11
CA ARG A 40 -6.55 -4.94 -6.09
C ARG A 40 -6.21 -6.29 -5.48
N ARG A 41 -5.91 -7.29 -6.33
CA ARG A 41 -5.56 -8.64 -5.85
C ARG A 41 -4.28 -8.63 -5.02
N ALA A 42 -3.28 -7.85 -5.43
CA ALA A 42 -2.03 -7.70 -4.67
C ALA A 42 -2.28 -7.06 -3.29
N MET A 43 -3.09 -6.01 -3.20
CA MET A 43 -3.45 -5.37 -1.93
C MET A 43 -4.26 -6.31 -1.02
N ILE A 44 -5.27 -7.00 -1.56
CA ILE A 44 -6.07 -7.96 -0.80
C ILE A 44 -5.21 -9.11 -0.29
N GLY A 45 -4.36 -9.68 -1.15
CA GLY A 45 -3.46 -10.77 -0.78
C GLY A 45 -2.46 -10.35 0.31
N ALA A 46 -1.85 -9.17 0.17
CA ALA A 46 -0.92 -8.65 1.17
C ALA A 46 -1.61 -8.33 2.51
N ALA A 47 -2.82 -7.74 2.48
CA ALA A 47 -3.59 -7.48 3.69
C ALA A 47 -4.03 -8.78 4.38
N PHE A 48 -4.45 -9.78 3.62
CA PHE A 48 -4.80 -11.10 4.15
C PHE A 48 -3.59 -11.79 4.78
N MET A 49 -2.45 -11.83 4.10
CA MET A 49 -1.23 -12.42 4.63
C MET A 49 -0.71 -11.69 5.88
N SER A 50 -0.83 -10.35 5.92
CA SER A 50 -0.47 -9.60 7.14
C SER A 50 -1.39 -9.94 8.31
N ALA A 51 -2.69 -10.13 8.09
CA ALA A 51 -3.64 -10.57 9.11
C ALA A 51 -3.30 -11.98 9.62
N CYS A 52 -2.95 -12.91 8.74
CA CYS A 52 -2.52 -14.27 9.12
C CYS A 52 -1.23 -14.28 9.97
N MET A 53 -0.37 -13.26 9.84
CA MET A 53 0.86 -13.14 10.63
C MET A 53 0.66 -12.52 12.02
N ILE A 54 -0.54 -12.02 12.36
CA ILE A 54 -0.83 -11.41 13.67
C ILE A 54 -0.54 -12.36 14.84
N PRO A 55 -0.99 -13.64 14.84
CA PRO A 55 -0.67 -14.58 15.92
C PRO A 55 0.84 -14.80 16.06
N GLY A 56 1.55 -14.90 14.94
CA GLY A 56 3.00 -15.03 14.90
C GLY A 56 3.75 -13.85 15.51
N TRP A 57 3.14 -12.66 15.54
CA TRP A 57 3.69 -11.48 16.21
C TRP A 57 3.43 -11.46 17.72
N ILE A 58 2.26 -11.97 18.16
CA ILE A 58 1.83 -11.89 19.56
C ILE A 58 2.46 -13.01 20.39
N LEU A 59 2.48 -14.23 19.87
CA LEU A 59 2.88 -15.42 20.62
C LEU A 59 4.38 -15.48 20.97
N PRO A 60 5.34 -15.19 20.08
CA PRO A 60 6.75 -15.31 20.39
C PRO A 60 7.24 -14.28 21.39
N SER A 61 8.06 -14.73 22.36
CA SER A 61 8.75 -13.87 23.32
C SER A 61 10.26 -13.76 23.05
N GLY A 62 10.83 -14.61 22.18
CA GLY A 62 12.26 -14.61 21.85
C GLY A 62 12.65 -13.57 20.80
N GLU A 63 13.86 -12.97 20.93
CA GLU A 63 14.38 -11.94 20.01
C GLU A 63 14.37 -12.39 18.55
N HIS A 64 14.88 -13.60 18.27
CA HIS A 64 14.96 -14.12 16.89
C HIS A 64 13.59 -14.37 16.27
N ALA A 65 12.68 -14.95 17.02
CA ALA A 65 11.32 -15.18 16.56
C ALA A 65 10.56 -13.88 16.32
N LEU A 66 10.75 -12.90 17.20
CA LEU A 66 10.13 -11.57 17.07
C LEU A 66 10.70 -10.79 15.88
N SER A 67 11.99 -10.91 15.60
CA SER A 67 12.62 -10.31 14.43
C SER A 67 12.13 -10.93 13.13
N ALA A 68 12.02 -12.26 13.08
CA ALA A 68 11.54 -12.99 11.91
C ALA A 68 10.05 -12.70 11.61
N THR A 69 9.20 -12.79 12.62
CA THR A 69 7.76 -12.47 12.46
C THR A 69 7.53 -11.01 12.20
N GLY A 70 8.33 -10.12 12.82
CA GLY A 70 8.31 -8.69 12.54
C GLY A 70 8.72 -8.35 11.10
N PHE A 71 9.73 -9.02 10.57
CA PHE A 71 10.12 -8.92 9.16
C PHE A 71 8.96 -9.31 8.24
N LEU A 72 8.34 -10.47 8.47
CA LEU A 72 7.25 -10.96 7.62
C LEU A 72 6.01 -10.08 7.67
N ILE A 73 5.59 -9.65 8.85
CA ILE A 73 4.40 -8.79 8.96
C ILE A 73 4.64 -7.44 8.26
N GLN A 74 5.83 -6.84 8.44
CA GLN A 74 6.19 -5.60 7.76
C GLN A 74 6.38 -5.76 6.25
N PHE A 75 6.84 -6.92 5.81
CA PHE A 75 6.92 -7.26 4.40
C PHE A 75 5.54 -7.16 3.72
N PHE A 76 4.52 -7.76 4.31
CA PHE A 76 3.17 -7.74 3.74
C PHE A 76 2.46 -6.39 3.94
N VAL A 77 2.59 -5.77 5.11
CA VAL A 77 1.99 -4.47 5.39
C VAL A 77 2.56 -3.41 4.44
N GLN A 78 3.88 -3.32 4.34
CA GLN A 78 4.52 -2.35 3.46
C GLN A 78 4.37 -2.74 1.98
N GLY A 79 4.21 -4.02 1.69
CA GLY A 79 3.86 -4.51 0.37
C GLY A 79 2.52 -3.97 -0.13
N ALA A 80 1.49 -3.99 0.72
CA ALA A 80 0.21 -3.34 0.41
C ALA A 80 0.37 -1.83 0.20
N TRP A 81 1.14 -1.15 1.07
CA TRP A 81 1.43 0.28 0.93
C TRP A 81 2.18 0.62 -0.35
N GLY A 82 3.07 -0.22 -0.84
CA GLY A 82 3.79 -0.02 -2.11
C GLY A 82 2.87 -0.01 -3.33
N VAL A 83 1.74 -0.70 -3.28
CA VAL A 83 0.76 -0.74 -4.36
C VAL A 83 -0.17 0.48 -4.37
N ILE A 84 -0.49 1.04 -3.19
CA ILE A 84 -1.47 2.13 -3.05
C ILE A 84 -1.13 3.37 -3.90
N PRO A 85 0.09 3.93 -3.87
CA PRO A 85 0.42 5.11 -4.69
C PRO A 85 0.26 4.86 -6.18
N ILE A 86 0.62 3.67 -6.64
CA ILE A 86 0.51 3.28 -8.04
C ILE A 86 -0.96 3.20 -8.44
N HIS A 87 -1.78 2.56 -7.62
CA HIS A 87 -3.21 2.43 -7.85
C HIS A 87 -3.94 3.78 -7.83
N LEU A 88 -3.58 4.68 -6.93
CA LEU A 88 -4.12 6.04 -6.88
C LEU A 88 -3.76 6.85 -8.14
N ASN A 89 -2.54 6.71 -8.66
CA ASN A 89 -2.14 7.35 -9.91
C ASN A 89 -2.93 6.82 -11.11
N GLU A 90 -3.20 5.51 -11.16
CA GLU A 90 -3.99 4.89 -12.23
C GLU A 90 -5.48 5.31 -12.17
N LEU A 91 -6.01 5.58 -10.97
CA LEU A 91 -7.38 6.03 -10.76
C LEU A 91 -7.56 7.54 -10.99
N SER A 92 -6.51 8.33 -10.84
CA SER A 92 -6.60 9.79 -10.90
C SER A 92 -6.96 10.28 -12.29
N PRO A 93 -7.83 11.31 -12.39
CA PRO A 93 -8.06 12.02 -13.64
C PRO A 93 -6.78 12.66 -14.17
N VAL A 94 -6.61 12.73 -15.47
CA VAL A 94 -5.39 13.23 -16.12
C VAL A 94 -5.04 14.65 -15.67
N ALA A 95 -6.04 15.52 -15.56
CA ALA A 95 -5.87 16.93 -15.17
C ALA A 95 -5.35 17.10 -13.72
N PHE A 96 -5.61 16.14 -12.83
CA PHE A 96 -5.28 16.23 -11.39
C PHE A 96 -4.31 15.14 -10.94
N ARG A 97 -3.69 14.43 -11.87
CA ARG A 97 -2.83 13.27 -11.57
C ARG A 97 -1.68 13.56 -10.62
N SER A 98 -1.09 14.74 -10.70
CA SER A 98 -0.01 15.16 -9.79
C SER A 98 -0.50 15.51 -8.39
N SER A 99 -1.70 16.04 -8.25
CA SER A 99 -2.24 16.52 -6.97
C SER A 99 -3.11 15.48 -6.26
N PHE A 100 -3.83 14.65 -7.00
CA PHE A 100 -4.81 13.71 -6.47
C PHE A 100 -4.24 12.71 -5.47
N PRO A 101 -3.12 12.02 -5.75
CA PRO A 101 -2.54 11.08 -4.77
C PRO A 101 -2.06 11.78 -3.51
N GLY A 102 -1.47 12.97 -3.64
CA GLY A 102 -1.00 13.77 -2.52
C GLY A 102 -2.14 14.21 -1.59
N ILE A 103 -3.20 14.77 -2.15
CA ILE A 103 -4.38 15.23 -1.38
C ILE A 103 -5.06 14.03 -0.71
N THR A 104 -5.29 12.95 -1.45
CA THR A 104 -5.92 11.73 -0.92
C THR A 104 -5.11 11.14 0.24
N TYR A 105 -3.79 11.10 0.10
CA TYR A 105 -2.89 10.60 1.14
C TYR A 105 -2.95 11.48 2.40
N GLN A 106 -2.93 12.79 2.24
CA GLN A 106 -3.00 13.72 3.38
C GLN A 106 -4.35 13.70 4.09
N LEU A 107 -5.45 13.62 3.35
CA LEU A 107 -6.78 13.44 3.94
C LEU A 107 -6.87 12.13 4.72
N GLY A 108 -6.34 11.04 4.17
CA GLY A 108 -6.25 9.76 4.87
C GLY A 108 -5.44 9.85 6.17
N ASN A 109 -4.29 10.50 6.15
CA ASN A 109 -3.47 10.73 7.33
C ASN A 109 -4.19 11.57 8.40
N MET A 110 -4.89 12.62 7.98
CA MET A 110 -5.64 13.49 8.88
C MET A 110 -6.76 12.71 9.60
N ILE A 111 -7.51 11.89 8.88
CA ILE A 111 -8.60 11.06 9.45
C ILE A 111 -8.03 9.97 10.36
N SER A 112 -6.91 9.36 10.00
CA SER A 112 -6.29 8.27 10.77
C SER A 112 -5.43 8.74 11.95
N SER A 113 -5.08 10.03 12.03
CA SER A 113 -4.22 10.59 13.07
C SER A 113 -4.64 10.25 14.51
N PRO A 114 -5.94 10.30 14.89
CA PRO A 114 -6.37 9.97 16.24
C PRO A 114 -6.23 8.48 16.60
N SER A 115 -6.12 7.59 15.60
CA SER A 115 -6.14 6.14 15.81
C SER A 115 -5.02 5.65 16.73
N ALA A 116 -3.82 6.22 16.61
CA ALA A 116 -2.69 5.84 17.46
C ALA A 116 -2.94 6.19 18.94
N GLN A 117 -3.54 7.34 19.22
CA GLN A 117 -3.89 7.77 20.58
C GLN A 117 -5.01 6.89 21.14
N ILE A 118 -6.02 6.57 20.34
CA ILE A 118 -7.13 5.69 20.74
C ILE A 118 -6.60 4.30 21.09
N VAL A 119 -5.73 3.72 20.25
CA VAL A 119 -5.14 2.39 20.48
C VAL A 119 -4.28 2.39 21.75
N ASN A 120 -3.46 3.41 21.96
CA ASN A 120 -2.63 3.50 23.17
C ASN A 120 -3.47 3.68 24.45
N ALA A 121 -4.43 4.60 24.44
CA ALA A 121 -5.32 4.82 25.57
C ALA A 121 -6.17 3.57 25.91
N LEU A 122 -6.59 2.82 24.90
CA LEU A 122 -7.30 1.57 25.10
C LEU A 122 -6.40 0.49 25.68
N ALA A 123 -5.15 0.38 25.18
CA ALA A 123 -4.16 -0.58 25.67
C ALA A 123 -3.78 -0.34 27.14
N GLU A 124 -3.70 0.93 27.57
CA GLU A 124 -3.42 1.30 28.96
C GLU A 124 -4.59 1.02 29.92
N LYS A 125 -5.83 1.11 29.43
CA LYS A 125 -7.03 0.81 30.23
C LYS A 125 -7.30 -0.69 30.38
N ILE A 126 -6.88 -1.50 29.43
CA ILE A 126 -7.08 -2.95 29.45
C ILE A 126 -5.82 -3.60 30.05
N ASN A 127 -5.94 -4.11 31.26
CA ASN A 127 -4.87 -4.88 31.88
C ASN A 127 -5.07 -6.37 31.64
N VAL A 128 -4.05 -7.04 31.12
CA VAL A 128 -3.98 -8.50 31.02
C VAL A 128 -3.12 -9.00 32.17
N LYS A 129 -3.65 -9.96 32.94
CA LYS A 129 -2.86 -10.70 33.92
C LYS A 129 -2.04 -11.74 33.16
N ASP A 130 -0.73 -11.59 33.21
CA ASP A 130 0.17 -12.68 32.82
C ASP A 130 0.08 -13.79 33.88
N GLU A 131 0.16 -15.06 33.48
CA GLU A 131 0.03 -16.20 34.41
C GLU A 131 1.10 -16.11 35.52
N GLY A 132 0.72 -15.52 36.67
CA GLY A 132 1.56 -15.39 37.85
C GLY A 132 2.37 -14.10 38.01
N GLY A 133 2.20 -13.08 37.15
CA GLY A 133 2.91 -11.80 37.21
C GLY A 133 2.02 -10.57 37.51
N PRO A 134 2.62 -9.38 37.68
CA PRO A 134 1.89 -8.13 37.82
C PRO A 134 1.06 -7.84 36.56
N SER A 135 -0.10 -7.16 36.72
CA SER A 135 -0.94 -6.76 35.59
C SER A 135 -0.18 -5.80 34.67
N VAL A 136 -0.01 -6.18 33.40
CA VAL A 136 0.64 -5.36 32.36
C VAL A 136 -0.39 -4.84 31.35
N PRO A 137 -0.17 -3.63 30.81
CA PRO A 137 -1.04 -3.10 29.76
C PRO A 137 -1.13 -4.01 28.54
N ALA A 138 -2.34 -4.18 28.00
CA ALA A 138 -2.66 -5.13 26.94
C ALA A 138 -2.27 -4.62 25.53
N TYR A 139 -1.05 -4.12 25.33
CA TYR A 139 -0.63 -3.61 24.02
C TYR A 139 -0.69 -4.65 22.90
N GLY A 140 -0.31 -5.90 23.16
CA GLY A 140 -0.32 -6.98 22.16
C GLY A 140 -1.73 -7.25 21.58
N PRO A 141 -2.69 -7.65 22.42
CA PRO A 141 -4.06 -7.92 21.99
C PRO A 141 -4.75 -6.72 21.35
N VAL A 142 -4.60 -5.52 21.91
CA VAL A 142 -5.24 -4.31 21.36
C VAL A 142 -4.69 -3.95 19.98
N MET A 143 -3.37 -4.01 19.81
CA MET A 143 -2.74 -3.80 18.50
C MET A 143 -3.15 -4.89 17.48
N ALA A 144 -3.33 -6.12 17.90
CA ALA A 144 -3.80 -7.20 17.04
C ALA A 144 -5.20 -6.92 16.50
N VAL A 145 -6.12 -6.56 17.39
CA VAL A 145 -7.50 -6.22 17.00
C VAL A 145 -7.52 -5.01 16.06
N ALA A 146 -6.76 -3.97 16.37
CA ALA A 146 -6.64 -2.78 15.51
C ALA A 146 -6.10 -3.15 14.12
N THR A 147 -5.04 -3.97 14.05
CA THR A 147 -4.47 -4.44 12.77
C THR A 147 -5.46 -5.29 11.98
N ALA A 148 -6.20 -6.17 12.65
CA ALA A 148 -7.24 -6.99 12.01
C ALA A 148 -8.37 -6.13 11.41
N ILE A 149 -8.85 -5.12 12.13
CA ILE A 149 -9.87 -4.18 11.65
C ILE A 149 -9.35 -3.43 10.40
N ILE A 150 -8.11 -2.94 10.44
CA ILE A 150 -7.50 -2.25 9.31
C ILE A 150 -7.37 -3.20 8.10
N ALA A 151 -6.93 -4.43 8.31
CA ALA A 151 -6.79 -5.42 7.24
C ALA A 151 -8.15 -5.72 6.57
N VAL A 152 -9.19 -5.92 7.36
CA VAL A 152 -10.56 -6.10 6.85
C VAL A 152 -11.03 -4.86 6.09
N GLY A 153 -10.78 -3.66 6.60
CA GLY A 153 -11.09 -2.41 5.92
C GLY A 153 -10.41 -2.30 4.55
N ILE A 154 -9.11 -2.63 4.46
CA ILE A 154 -8.37 -2.64 3.20
C ILE A 154 -8.94 -3.67 2.23
N ILE A 155 -9.26 -4.88 2.69
CA ILE A 155 -9.84 -5.94 1.87
C ILE A 155 -11.20 -5.49 1.31
N CYS A 156 -12.09 -4.97 2.16
CA CYS A 156 -13.42 -4.51 1.75
C CYS A 156 -13.35 -3.36 0.75
N THR A 157 -12.56 -2.33 1.04
CA THR A 157 -12.42 -1.16 0.15
C THR A 157 -11.77 -1.54 -1.18
N SER A 158 -10.74 -2.40 -1.17
CA SER A 158 -10.11 -2.90 -2.39
C SER A 158 -11.03 -3.83 -3.17
N ALA A 159 -11.91 -4.59 -2.51
CA ALA A 159 -12.86 -5.47 -3.19
C ALA A 159 -13.98 -4.72 -3.91
N VAL A 160 -14.37 -3.55 -3.44
CA VAL A 160 -15.43 -2.71 -4.06
C VAL A 160 -14.86 -1.75 -5.11
N GLY A 161 -13.61 -1.31 -4.96
CA GLY A 161 -12.97 -0.30 -5.80
C GLY A 161 -12.84 -0.72 -7.28
N PRO A 162 -12.85 0.21 -8.23
CA PRO A 162 -12.60 -0.07 -9.65
C PRO A 162 -11.13 -0.41 -9.90
N GLU A 163 -10.85 -1.30 -10.85
CA GLU A 163 -9.49 -1.61 -11.29
C GLU A 163 -9.26 -1.01 -12.69
N LYS A 164 -8.34 -0.05 -12.79
CA LYS A 164 -7.94 0.57 -14.06
C LYS A 164 -6.46 0.27 -14.36
N ARG A 165 -6.14 -1.01 -14.42
CA ARG A 165 -4.78 -1.51 -14.67
C ARG A 165 -4.29 -1.14 -16.06
N GLY A 166 -3.05 -0.64 -16.17
CA GLY A 166 -2.38 -0.45 -17.45
C GLY A 166 -2.85 0.74 -18.27
N ARG A 167 -3.47 1.74 -17.64
CA ARG A 167 -3.83 2.98 -18.33
C ARG A 167 -2.56 3.66 -18.85
N ARG A 168 -2.45 3.82 -20.17
CA ARG A 168 -1.32 4.52 -20.78
C ARG A 168 -1.37 5.98 -20.35
N PHE A 169 -0.27 6.46 -19.79
CA PHE A 169 -0.16 7.84 -19.30
C PHE A 169 -0.11 8.87 -20.42
N GLU A 170 0.11 8.42 -21.64
CA GLU A 170 0.29 9.22 -22.85
C GLU A 170 -1.03 9.58 -23.55
N GLU A 171 -2.12 8.88 -23.27
CA GLU A 171 -3.45 9.16 -23.81
C GLU A 171 -4.16 10.28 -23.03
N ALA A 172 -3.41 11.34 -22.73
CA ALA A 172 -3.91 12.47 -21.97
C ALA A 172 -4.63 13.44 -22.88
N ALA A 173 -5.95 13.35 -22.95
CA ALA A 173 -6.73 14.49 -23.48
C ALA A 173 -6.43 15.75 -22.64
N PRO A 174 -6.17 16.91 -23.27
CA PRO A 174 -5.93 18.16 -22.55
C PRO A 174 -7.11 18.49 -21.63
N ALA A 175 -6.83 19.19 -20.52
CA ALA A 175 -7.85 19.59 -19.56
C ALA A 175 -8.95 20.40 -20.29
N GLY A 176 -10.17 19.83 -20.36
CA GLY A 176 -11.30 20.43 -21.06
C GLY A 176 -11.74 19.74 -22.36
N ALA A 177 -11.00 18.75 -22.86
CA ALA A 177 -11.50 17.89 -23.92
C ALA A 177 -12.49 16.87 -23.30
N SER A 178 -13.74 16.94 -23.73
CA SER A 178 -14.75 15.93 -23.38
C SER A 178 -14.29 14.55 -23.84
N GLU A 179 -14.61 13.49 -23.07
CA GLU A 179 -14.24 12.09 -23.32
C GLU A 179 -14.77 11.49 -24.66
N THR A 180 -15.23 12.32 -25.55
CA THR A 180 -15.90 11.97 -26.81
C THR A 180 -15.04 12.14 -28.06
N ILE A 181 -13.71 12.02 -27.97
CA ILE A 181 -12.92 11.84 -29.20
C ILE A 181 -12.83 10.34 -29.47
N PRO A 182 -13.53 9.80 -30.48
CA PRO A 182 -13.38 8.41 -30.86
C PRO A 182 -11.94 8.18 -31.31
N HIS A 183 -11.35 7.11 -30.85
CA HIS A 183 -9.97 6.66 -31.06
C HIS A 183 -9.62 6.37 -32.55
N LYS A 184 -10.43 6.83 -33.49
CA LYS A 184 -10.34 6.45 -34.91
C LYS A 184 -9.56 7.43 -35.79
N ASP A 185 -9.21 8.62 -35.27
CA ASP A 185 -8.64 9.69 -36.09
C ASP A 185 -7.28 10.22 -35.61
N ILE A 186 -6.53 9.43 -34.81
CA ILE A 186 -5.11 9.73 -34.59
C ILE A 186 -4.34 9.12 -35.76
N GLU A 187 -4.21 9.90 -36.82
CA GLU A 187 -3.23 9.63 -37.86
C GLU A 187 -1.86 9.44 -37.19
N THR A 188 -1.30 8.23 -37.27
CA THR A 188 0.03 7.97 -36.71
C THR A 188 1.04 8.87 -37.43
N ALA A 189 2.09 9.29 -36.76
CA ALA A 189 3.14 10.13 -37.35
C ALA A 189 3.72 9.51 -38.63
N ASP A 190 3.64 8.19 -38.76
CA ASP A 190 4.02 7.43 -39.95
C ASP A 190 3.07 7.68 -41.13
N ASP A 191 1.76 7.76 -40.90
CA ASP A 191 0.74 8.03 -41.92
C ASP A 191 0.84 9.48 -42.45
N VAL A 192 1.19 10.43 -41.56
CA VAL A 192 1.45 11.82 -41.93
C VAL A 192 2.74 11.95 -42.74
N SER A 193 3.81 11.23 -42.37
CA SER A 193 5.07 11.25 -43.08
C SER A 193 4.94 10.64 -44.50
N GLU A 194 4.15 9.57 -44.65
CA GLU A 194 3.90 8.92 -45.93
C GLU A 194 3.08 9.81 -46.86
N LYS A 195 2.06 10.54 -46.35
CA LYS A 195 1.27 11.52 -47.12
C LYS A 195 2.07 12.75 -47.54
N VAL A 196 3.00 13.20 -46.70
CA VAL A 196 3.91 14.30 -47.02
C VAL A 196 4.86 13.88 -48.15
N ALA A 197 5.46 12.68 -48.04
CA ALA A 197 6.36 12.15 -49.08
C ALA A 197 5.64 11.93 -50.44
N ALA A 198 4.40 11.45 -50.42
CA ALA A 198 3.60 11.29 -51.63
C ALA A 198 3.29 12.62 -52.32
N ARG A 199 2.96 13.68 -51.53
CA ARG A 199 2.76 15.02 -52.09
C ARG A 199 4.00 15.67 -52.68
N GLU A 200 5.19 15.42 -52.09
CA GLU A 200 6.45 15.95 -52.66
C GLU A 200 6.82 15.27 -54.02
N ILE A 201 6.41 14.03 -54.22
CA ILE A 201 6.60 13.36 -55.53
C ILE A 201 5.66 13.89 -56.59
N GLU A 202 4.40 14.19 -56.23
CA GLU A 202 3.40 14.76 -57.16
C GLU A 202 3.75 16.19 -57.60
N THR A 203 4.42 16.97 -56.76
CA THR A 203 4.82 18.36 -57.13
C THR A 203 6.11 18.44 -57.93
N LYS A 204 6.84 17.32 -58.09
CA LYS A 204 8.08 17.25 -58.91
C LYS A 204 7.91 16.59 -60.27
N SER A 205 6.72 16.13 -60.57
CA SER A 205 6.33 15.57 -61.87
C SER A 205 5.56 16.59 -62.72
#